data_4970d6c3871bd42267adfed51a341e87
#
_entry.id   4970d6c3871bd42267adfed51a341e87
#
_cell.length_a   1.000
_cell.length_b   1.000
_cell.length_c   1.000
_cell.angle_alpha   90.00
_cell.angle_beta   90.00
_cell.angle_gamma   90.00
#
_symmetry.space_group_name_H-M   'P 1'
#
loop_
_entity.id
_entity.type
_entity.pdbx_description
1 polymer ?
#
loop_
_entity_poly.entity_id
_entity_poly.type
_entity_poly.pdbx_seq_one_letter_code
_entity_poly.pdbx_strand_id
1 'polypeptide(L)'
;VYILGGGPSLKNFNFKGLRGSKVIAINKAMYAWPKSQVLFWTDSRFYTWYKNDVDRLKCLKYTLTPGSLYTEDINILRKGAAHGLEEPKDSLAHGNNSGYAAINLAYHLGAKRIILLGFDMRNEGGETHFHDGYPTRGTSDRMY
;
A
#
# COMPACT_ATOMS: atom_id res chain seq x y z
N VAL A 1 -6.01 -13.09 -1.00
CA VAL A 1 -5.88 -11.67 -0.64
C VAL A 1 -5.65 -10.85 -1.89
N TYR A 2 -6.36 -9.74 -2.03
CA TYR A 2 -6.10 -8.74 -3.07
C TYR A 2 -5.20 -7.66 -2.50
N ILE A 3 -4.23 -7.21 -3.29
CA ILE A 3 -3.42 -6.03 -2.97
C ILE A 3 -3.73 -4.96 -4.01
N LEU A 4 -4.23 -3.82 -3.55
CA LEU A 4 -4.56 -2.67 -4.40
C LEU A 4 -3.39 -1.70 -4.42
N GLY A 5 -2.74 -1.59 -5.58
CA GLY A 5 -1.74 -0.57 -5.87
C GLY A 5 -2.36 0.72 -6.41
N GLY A 6 -1.52 1.55 -7.01
CA GLY A 6 -1.91 2.86 -7.55
C GLY A 6 -1.98 2.94 -9.08
N GLY A 7 -1.78 1.84 -9.79
CA GLY A 7 -1.62 1.86 -11.23
C GLY A 7 -2.86 2.31 -12.02
N PRO A 8 -2.68 2.94 -13.18
CA PRO A 8 -3.78 3.53 -13.97
C PRO A 8 -4.83 2.54 -14.45
N SER A 9 -4.52 1.23 -14.53
CA SER A 9 -5.49 0.18 -14.87
C SER A 9 -6.70 0.15 -13.93
N LEU A 10 -6.60 0.71 -12.72
CA LEU A 10 -7.71 0.78 -11.78
C LEU A 10 -8.70 1.91 -12.06
N LYS A 11 -8.45 2.79 -13.01
CA LYS A 11 -9.30 3.96 -13.29
C LYS A 11 -10.75 3.57 -13.60
N ASN A 12 -10.97 2.47 -14.33
CA ASN A 12 -12.28 1.96 -14.70
C ASN A 12 -12.59 0.60 -14.06
N PHE A 13 -11.87 0.23 -13.00
CA PHE A 13 -12.04 -1.07 -12.36
C PHE A 13 -13.33 -1.13 -11.55
N ASN A 14 -14.06 -2.23 -11.68
CA ASN A 14 -15.27 -2.46 -10.88
C ASN A 14 -14.92 -3.04 -9.51
N PHE A 15 -14.71 -2.18 -8.53
CA PHE A 15 -14.37 -2.57 -7.16
C PHE A 15 -15.47 -3.39 -6.45
N LYS A 16 -16.70 -3.39 -6.95
CA LYS A 16 -17.78 -4.19 -6.35
C LYS A 16 -17.46 -5.69 -6.34
N GLY A 17 -16.62 -6.16 -7.27
CA GLY A 17 -16.12 -7.52 -7.29
C GLY A 17 -15.25 -7.93 -6.09
N LEU A 18 -14.77 -6.95 -5.31
CA LEU A 18 -13.96 -7.21 -4.09
C LEU A 18 -14.80 -7.47 -2.84
N ARG A 19 -16.13 -7.41 -2.93
CA ARG A 19 -17.01 -7.66 -1.79
C ARG A 19 -16.76 -9.06 -1.22
N GLY A 20 -16.59 -9.13 0.10
CA GLY A 20 -16.32 -10.38 0.81
C GLY A 20 -14.87 -10.87 0.72
N SER A 21 -14.02 -10.18 -0.03
CA SER A 21 -12.60 -10.50 -0.17
C SER A 21 -11.74 -9.82 0.89
N LYS A 22 -10.60 -10.42 1.21
CA LYS A 22 -9.56 -9.78 2.00
C LYS A 22 -8.72 -8.86 1.12
N VAL A 23 -8.57 -7.60 1.52
CA VAL A 23 -7.92 -6.55 0.73
C VAL A 23 -6.89 -5.80 1.55
N ILE A 24 -5.71 -5.62 1.00
CA ILE A 24 -4.68 -4.69 1.46
C ILE A 24 -4.69 -3.51 0.49
N ALA A 25 -4.96 -2.31 0.97
CA ALA A 25 -4.83 -1.09 0.18
C ALA A 25 -3.46 -0.45 0.43
N ILE A 26 -2.80 0.00 -0.64
CA ILE A 26 -1.53 0.71 -0.55
C ILE A 26 -1.78 2.20 -0.78
N ASN A 27 -1.33 3.03 0.17
CA ASN A 27 -1.39 4.48 0.03
C ASN A 27 -2.82 4.97 -0.32
N LYS A 28 -2.97 5.77 -1.35
CA LYS A 28 -4.25 6.34 -1.80
C LYS A 28 -5.26 5.33 -2.33
N ALA A 29 -4.88 4.06 -2.54
CA ALA A 29 -5.84 3.02 -2.87
C ALA A 29 -6.93 2.83 -1.78
N MET A 30 -6.68 3.33 -0.56
CA MET A 30 -7.67 3.39 0.52
C MET A 30 -8.95 4.15 0.12
N TYR A 31 -8.86 5.13 -0.77
CA TYR A 31 -10.03 5.88 -1.25
C TYR A 31 -10.88 5.08 -2.23
N ALA A 32 -10.23 4.25 -3.05
CA ALA A 32 -10.93 3.38 -4.01
C ALA A 32 -11.69 2.25 -3.31
N TRP A 33 -11.13 1.72 -2.21
CA TRP A 33 -11.76 0.67 -1.41
C TRP A 33 -11.61 0.91 0.09
N PRO A 34 -12.43 1.82 0.70
CA PRO A 34 -12.34 2.15 2.13
C PRO A 34 -12.65 0.98 3.08
N LYS A 35 -13.16 -0.13 2.55
CA LYS A 35 -13.47 -1.37 3.27
C LYS A 35 -12.31 -2.36 3.32
N SER A 36 -11.09 -1.94 2.97
CA SER A 36 -9.89 -2.74 3.10
C SER A 36 -9.68 -3.17 4.54
N GLN A 37 -9.21 -4.40 4.77
CA GLN A 37 -8.87 -4.90 6.09
C GLN A 37 -7.52 -4.37 6.56
N VAL A 38 -6.66 -4.00 5.62
CA VAL A 38 -5.32 -3.48 5.89
C VAL A 38 -5.06 -2.27 5.02
N LEU A 39 -4.51 -1.22 5.63
CA LEU A 39 -3.85 -0.11 4.95
C LEU A 39 -2.35 -0.23 5.16
N PHE A 40 -1.59 -0.10 4.08
CA PHE A 40 -0.13 -0.18 4.08
C PHE A 40 0.51 1.01 3.36
N TRP A 41 1.58 1.54 3.91
CA TRP A 41 2.43 2.55 3.28
C TRP A 41 3.87 2.40 3.74
N THR A 42 4.83 2.97 3.00
CA THR A 42 6.25 2.95 3.34
C THR A 42 6.85 4.33 3.57
N ASP A 43 6.25 5.39 3.02
CA ASP A 43 6.73 6.76 3.16
C ASP A 43 5.94 7.47 4.26
N SER A 44 6.62 7.90 5.32
CA SER A 44 5.98 8.60 6.46
C SER A 44 5.24 9.88 6.05
N ARG A 45 5.65 10.52 4.95
CA ARG A 45 4.96 11.71 4.41
C ARG A 45 3.51 11.40 4.01
N PHE A 46 3.24 10.18 3.54
CA PHE A 46 1.87 9.75 3.24
C PHE A 46 0.95 9.98 4.45
N TYR A 47 1.36 9.50 5.62
CA TYR A 47 0.57 9.70 6.82
C TYR A 47 0.43 11.18 7.19
N THR A 48 1.51 11.95 7.08
CA THR A 48 1.47 13.40 7.36
C THR A 48 0.44 14.12 6.47
N TRP A 49 0.37 13.77 5.20
CA TRP A 49 -0.56 14.40 4.25
C TRP A 49 -2.01 13.96 4.45
N TYR A 50 -2.23 12.71 4.81
CA TYR A 50 -3.57 12.08 4.84
C TYR A 50 -3.99 11.62 6.24
N LYS A 51 -3.36 12.16 7.29
CA LYS A 51 -3.56 11.75 8.68
C LYS A 51 -5.04 11.62 9.06
N ASN A 52 -5.84 12.65 8.80
CA ASN A 52 -7.24 12.66 9.18
C ASN A 52 -8.05 11.54 8.51
N ASP A 53 -7.74 11.23 7.25
CA ASP A 53 -8.44 10.17 6.53
C ASP A 53 -7.97 8.79 6.99
N VAL A 54 -6.66 8.62 7.20
CA VAL A 54 -6.09 7.37 7.72
C VAL A 54 -6.63 7.06 9.12
N ASP A 55 -6.70 8.05 10.00
CA ASP A 55 -7.17 7.86 11.38
C ASP A 55 -8.66 7.46 11.45
N ARG A 56 -9.47 7.88 10.47
CA ARG A 56 -10.89 7.50 10.38
C ARG A 56 -11.10 6.06 9.92
N LEU A 57 -10.12 5.44 9.27
CA LEU A 57 -10.25 4.07 8.79
C LEU A 57 -10.18 3.09 9.95
N LYS A 58 -11.19 2.21 10.01
CA LYS A 58 -11.25 1.11 10.99
C LYS A 58 -10.65 -0.17 10.41
N CYS A 59 -9.37 -0.13 10.10
CA CYS A 59 -8.62 -1.26 9.55
C CYS A 59 -7.27 -1.40 10.26
N LEU A 60 -6.61 -2.52 10.06
CA LEU A 60 -5.21 -2.68 10.49
C LEU A 60 -4.32 -1.76 9.66
N LYS A 61 -3.38 -1.11 10.32
CA LYS A 61 -2.46 -0.16 9.70
C LYS A 61 -1.03 -0.62 9.88
N TYR A 62 -0.29 -0.73 8.79
CA TYR A 62 1.10 -1.16 8.79
C TYR A 62 1.98 -0.22 7.97
N THR A 63 3.21 -0.05 8.43
CA THR A 63 4.23 0.74 7.73
C THR A 63 5.63 0.20 8.01
N LEU A 64 6.61 0.60 7.21
CA LEU A 64 8.03 0.31 7.43
C LEU A 64 8.81 1.50 8.02
N THR A 65 8.26 2.69 7.98
CA THR A 65 9.00 3.91 8.33
C THR A 65 8.39 4.53 9.58
N PRO A 66 9.18 4.74 10.65
CA PRO A 66 8.71 5.47 11.81
C PRO A 66 8.26 6.88 11.45
N GLY A 67 7.24 7.36 12.15
CA GLY A 67 6.72 8.73 11.99
C GLY A 67 6.35 9.33 13.33
N SER A 68 6.75 10.57 13.57
CA SER A 68 6.54 11.27 14.85
C SER A 68 5.06 11.54 15.18
N LEU A 69 4.20 11.51 14.18
CA LEU A 69 2.77 11.78 14.32
C LEU A 69 1.91 10.52 14.42
N TYR A 70 2.52 9.33 14.39
CA TYR A 70 1.77 8.07 14.37
C TYR A 70 1.01 7.85 15.68
N THR A 71 -0.20 7.33 15.54
CA THR A 71 -1.04 6.84 16.63
C THR A 71 -0.65 5.43 17.02
N GLU A 72 -1.05 4.98 18.21
CA GLU A 72 -0.67 3.67 18.75
C GLU A 72 -1.21 2.47 17.95
N ASP A 73 -2.23 2.68 17.14
CA ASP A 73 -2.84 1.65 16.29
C ASP A 73 -2.06 1.40 14.98
N ILE A 74 -0.96 2.13 14.74
CA ILE A 74 -0.09 1.94 13.58
C ILE A 74 1.03 0.98 13.91
N ASN A 75 1.06 -0.16 13.21
CA ASN A 75 2.08 -1.19 13.36
C ASN A 75 3.30 -0.84 12.49
N ILE A 76 4.43 -0.62 13.13
CA ILE A 76 5.69 -0.32 12.43
C ILE A 76 6.50 -1.61 12.37
N LEU A 77 6.74 -2.12 11.14
CA LEU A 77 7.59 -3.27 10.90
C LEU A 77 8.99 -2.84 10.49
N ARG A 78 9.98 -3.71 10.74
CA ARG A 78 11.36 -3.44 10.32
C ARG A 78 11.50 -3.50 8.80
N LYS A 79 12.24 -2.58 8.26
CA LYS A 79 12.71 -2.64 6.88
C LYS A 79 13.81 -3.71 6.78
N GLY A 80 13.52 -4.82 6.13
CA GLY A 80 14.41 -5.95 5.96
C GLY A 80 15.27 -5.85 4.70
N ALA A 81 15.51 -6.99 4.03
CA ALA A 81 16.32 -7.05 2.82
C ALA A 81 15.65 -6.34 1.63
N ALA A 82 16.48 -5.93 0.65
CA ALA A 82 15.98 -5.32 -0.57
C ALA A 82 15.24 -6.32 -1.48
N HIS A 83 15.58 -7.61 -1.39
CA HIS A 83 15.05 -8.65 -2.27
C HIS A 83 14.65 -9.90 -1.48
N GLY A 84 13.83 -10.76 -2.07
CA GLY A 84 13.32 -11.98 -1.48
C GLY A 84 12.12 -11.76 -0.56
N LEU A 85 11.91 -12.66 0.36
CA LEU A 85 10.91 -12.57 1.42
C LEU A 85 11.63 -12.60 2.77
N GLU A 86 11.21 -11.74 3.67
CA GLU A 86 11.60 -11.84 5.08
C GLU A 86 10.72 -12.88 5.77
N GLU A 87 11.32 -13.82 6.46
CA GLU A 87 10.62 -14.83 7.27
C GLU A 87 10.19 -14.30 8.64
N PRO A 88 11.00 -13.47 9.35
CA PRO A 88 10.56 -12.88 10.62
C PRO A 88 9.35 -11.98 10.42
N LYS A 89 8.29 -12.21 11.21
CA LYS A 89 7.00 -11.51 11.08
C LYS A 89 7.05 -10.02 11.40
N ASP A 90 8.11 -9.57 12.05
CA ASP A 90 8.36 -8.16 12.37
C ASP A 90 9.14 -7.41 11.29
N SER A 91 9.47 -8.06 10.17
CA SER A 91 10.31 -7.55 9.11
C SER A 91 9.68 -7.79 7.73
N LEU A 92 9.85 -6.83 6.80
CA LEU A 92 9.42 -6.98 5.41
C LEU A 92 10.58 -6.69 4.46
N ALA A 93 10.73 -7.52 3.44
CA ALA A 93 11.54 -7.20 2.28
C ALA A 93 10.90 -6.00 1.56
N HIS A 94 11.71 -5.00 1.17
CA HIS A 94 11.13 -3.72 0.77
C HIS A 94 11.14 -3.44 -0.74
N GLY A 95 12.08 -4.04 -1.52
CA GLY A 95 12.18 -3.81 -2.97
C GLY A 95 12.20 -2.34 -3.39
N ASN A 96 12.43 -1.41 -2.44
CA ASN A 96 12.26 0.05 -2.61
C ASN A 96 10.87 0.44 -3.17
N ASN A 97 9.86 -0.38 -2.91
CA ASN A 97 8.52 -0.23 -3.45
C ASN A 97 7.48 -0.74 -2.45
N SER A 98 6.45 0.06 -2.19
CA SER A 98 5.38 -0.31 -1.25
C SER A 98 4.64 -1.58 -1.68
N GLY A 99 4.47 -1.79 -2.98
CA GLY A 99 3.84 -3.00 -3.52
C GLY A 99 4.62 -4.26 -3.21
N TYR A 100 5.94 -4.19 -3.35
CA TYR A 100 6.82 -5.31 -3.00
C TYR A 100 6.70 -5.68 -1.52
N ALA A 101 6.82 -4.71 -0.65
CA ALA A 101 6.70 -4.93 0.80
C ALA A 101 5.29 -5.42 1.18
N ALA A 102 4.24 -4.96 0.50
CA ALA A 102 2.87 -5.42 0.75
C ALA A 102 2.67 -6.91 0.41
N ILE A 103 3.40 -7.45 -0.57
CA ILE A 103 3.39 -8.89 -0.88
C ILE A 103 3.94 -9.67 0.31
N ASN A 104 5.07 -9.24 0.89
CA ASN A 104 5.63 -9.87 2.08
C ASN A 104 4.69 -9.74 3.29
N LEU A 105 4.04 -8.58 3.47
CA LEU A 105 3.03 -8.42 4.51
C LEU A 105 1.87 -9.40 4.33
N ALA A 106 1.34 -9.55 3.12
CA ALA A 106 0.29 -10.52 2.84
C ALA A 106 0.70 -11.95 3.18
N TYR A 107 1.95 -12.32 2.86
CA TYR A 107 2.54 -13.61 3.26
C TYR A 107 2.53 -13.78 4.79
N HIS A 108 2.99 -12.78 5.55
CA HIS A 108 2.97 -12.82 7.02
C HIS A 108 1.56 -12.91 7.61
N LEU A 109 0.57 -12.32 6.94
CA LEU A 109 -0.84 -12.39 7.33
C LEU A 109 -1.50 -13.72 6.92
N GLY A 110 -0.75 -14.67 6.36
CA GLY A 110 -1.21 -16.01 6.05
C GLY A 110 -1.93 -16.14 4.69
N ALA A 111 -1.67 -15.24 3.75
CA ALA A 111 -2.26 -15.33 2.42
C ALA A 111 -1.75 -16.57 1.67
N LYS A 112 -2.67 -17.43 1.25
CA LYS A 112 -2.37 -18.60 0.38
C LYS A 112 -2.38 -18.25 -1.09
N ARG A 113 -3.03 -17.18 -1.47
CA ARG A 113 -3.11 -16.63 -2.82
C ARG A 113 -3.10 -15.11 -2.74
N ILE A 114 -2.27 -14.49 -3.54
CA ILE A 114 -2.15 -13.04 -3.63
C ILE A 114 -2.49 -12.63 -5.06
N ILE A 115 -3.41 -11.67 -5.20
CA ILE A 115 -3.83 -11.11 -6.48
C ILE A 115 -3.49 -9.61 -6.45
N LEU A 116 -2.67 -9.19 -7.41
CA LEU A 116 -2.21 -7.82 -7.54
C LEU A 116 -3.12 -7.05 -8.50
N LEU A 117 -3.62 -5.90 -8.07
CA LEU A 117 -4.45 -5.00 -8.87
C LEU A 117 -3.81 -3.60 -8.88
N GLY A 118 -3.65 -3.01 -10.05
CA GLY A 118 -2.99 -1.71 -10.20
C GLY A 118 -1.49 -1.75 -10.01
N PHE A 119 -0.84 -2.83 -10.43
CA PHE A 119 0.61 -3.03 -10.43
C PHE A 119 1.14 -2.96 -11.87
N ASP A 120 0.76 -1.92 -12.59
CA ASP A 120 0.97 -1.83 -14.03
C ASP A 120 2.43 -1.64 -14.42
N MET A 121 3.25 -1.12 -13.51
CA MET A 121 4.69 -0.86 -13.71
C MET A 121 5.00 -0.03 -14.97
N ARG A 122 4.06 0.81 -15.40
CA ARG A 122 4.15 1.65 -16.59
C ARG A 122 3.28 2.90 -16.44
N ASN A 123 3.60 3.90 -17.23
CA ASN A 123 2.77 5.08 -17.39
C ASN A 123 1.83 4.88 -18.60
N GLU A 124 0.55 5.14 -18.42
CA GLU A 124 -0.43 5.17 -19.51
C GLU A 124 -0.85 6.63 -19.76
N GLY A 125 -0.60 7.12 -20.96
CA GLY A 125 -0.99 8.48 -21.38
C GLY A 125 -0.42 9.60 -20.50
N GLY A 126 0.74 9.38 -19.89
CA GLY A 126 1.35 10.31 -18.93
C GLY A 126 0.83 10.20 -17.50
N GLU A 127 -0.12 9.30 -17.24
CA GLU A 127 -0.63 9.03 -15.89
C GLU A 127 0.18 7.92 -15.21
N THR A 128 0.68 8.19 -14.02
CA THR A 128 1.42 7.22 -13.20
C THR A 128 0.52 6.49 -12.20
N HIS A 129 -0.66 7.07 -11.91
CA HIS A 129 -1.60 6.56 -10.90
C HIS A 129 -3.04 6.72 -11.39
N PHE A 130 -3.95 5.91 -10.87
CA PHE A 130 -5.40 6.05 -11.15
C PHE A 130 -6.06 7.19 -10.36
N HIS A 131 -5.34 7.77 -9.41
CA HIS A 131 -5.78 8.87 -8.53
C HIS A 131 -4.99 10.14 -8.81
N ASP A 132 -5.46 11.28 -8.30
CA ASP A 132 -4.71 12.52 -8.30
C ASP A 132 -3.35 12.35 -7.60
N GLY A 133 -2.33 13.01 -8.13
CA GLY A 133 -0.96 12.93 -7.61
C GLY A 133 -0.83 13.26 -6.13
N TYR A 134 0.36 13.09 -5.60
CA TYR A 134 0.70 13.46 -4.23
C TYR A 134 1.03 14.96 -4.13
N PRO A 135 0.91 15.57 -2.92
CA PRO A 135 1.10 17.01 -2.73
C PRO A 135 2.46 17.57 -3.14
N THR A 136 3.50 16.74 -3.16
CA THR A 136 4.84 17.17 -3.59
C THR A 136 5.32 16.36 -4.79
N ARG A 137 5.73 17.06 -5.86
CA ARG A 137 6.49 16.45 -6.96
C ARG A 137 7.84 15.98 -6.41
N GLY A 138 8.25 14.76 -6.69
CA GLY A 138 9.65 14.44 -6.49
C GLY A 138 10.08 13.03 -6.20
N THR A 139 9.19 12.07 -6.02
CA THR A 139 9.61 10.68 -5.77
C THR A 139 8.92 9.66 -6.66
N SER A 140 7.80 9.98 -7.27
CA SER A 140 7.10 9.05 -8.17
C SER A 140 7.84 8.83 -9.50
N ASP A 141 8.59 9.83 -9.97
CA ASP A 141 9.30 9.75 -11.27
C ASP A 141 10.59 8.90 -11.22
N ARG A 142 11.02 8.48 -10.02
CA ARG A 142 12.26 7.70 -9.84
C ARG A 142 12.03 6.22 -9.51
N MET A 143 10.80 5.74 -9.47
CA MET A 143 10.49 4.36 -9.06
C MET A 143 10.18 3.40 -10.23
N TYR A 144 10.49 3.83 -11.46
CA TYR A 144 10.36 2.98 -12.66
C TYR A 144 11.66 2.89 -13.42
#